data_14658d4bd9585be697e4c8559ef0c540
#
_entry.id   14658d4bd9585be697e4c8559ef0c540
#
_cell.length_a   1.000
_cell.length_b   1.000
_cell.length_c   1.000
_cell.angle_alpha   90.00
_cell.angle_beta   90.00
_cell.angle_gamma   90.00
#
_symmetry.space_group_name_H-M   'P 1'
#
loop_
_entity.id
_entity.type
_entity.pdbx_description
1 polymer ?
#
loop_
_entity_poly.entity_id
_entity_poly.type
_entity_poly.pdbx_seq_one_letter_code
_entity_poly.pdbx_strand_id
1 'polypeptide(L)'
;MTKLKTGNGTQRETATLIQGRPLLVELHPRHVVLRLKGRRYRYELAWESAWNRAAEIEGRRRMVERRERARMRRKQREHKRRQYD
;
A
#
# COMPACT_ATOMS: atom_id res chain seq x y z
N MET A 1 -3.82 -14.10 -18.77
CA MET A 1 -3.53 -12.74 -18.30
C MET A 1 -3.44 -11.79 -19.48
N THR A 2 -4.23 -10.73 -19.47
CA THR A 2 -4.23 -9.75 -20.54
C THR A 2 -3.06 -8.79 -20.40
N LYS A 3 -2.23 -8.67 -21.44
CA LYS A 3 -1.13 -7.71 -21.45
C LYS A 3 -1.66 -6.31 -21.73
N LEU A 4 -1.11 -5.31 -21.03
CA LEU A 4 -1.40 -3.90 -21.31
C LEU A 4 -0.78 -3.52 -22.66
N LYS A 5 -1.57 -2.83 -23.49
CA LYS A 5 -1.10 -2.37 -24.80
C LYS A 5 -0.13 -1.18 -24.63
N THR A 6 0.94 -1.18 -25.45
CA THR A 6 1.80 -0.02 -25.60
C THR A 6 1.02 1.12 -26.26
N GLY A 7 1.10 2.32 -25.74
CA GLY A 7 0.43 3.51 -26.27
C GLY A 7 -0.61 4.05 -25.29
N ASN A 8 -1.88 3.95 -25.66
CA ASN A 8 -2.95 4.49 -24.84
C ASN A 8 -3.22 3.58 -23.63
N GLY A 9 -2.98 4.10 -22.42
CA GLY A 9 -3.27 3.37 -21.20
C GLY A 9 -4.77 3.20 -20.94
N THR A 10 -5.13 2.19 -20.17
CA THR A 10 -6.51 1.98 -19.73
C THR A 10 -6.80 2.86 -18.53
N GLN A 11 -7.73 3.81 -18.69
CA GLN A 11 -8.12 4.72 -17.61
C GLN A 11 -9.29 4.13 -16.82
N ARG A 12 -9.21 4.21 -15.50
CA ARG A 12 -10.28 3.76 -14.60
C ARG A 12 -10.44 4.75 -13.44
N GLU A 13 -11.69 4.98 -13.07
CA GLU A 13 -12.02 5.74 -11.86
C GLU A 13 -12.04 4.79 -10.67
N THR A 14 -11.36 5.17 -9.59
CA THR A 14 -11.36 4.37 -8.36
C THR A 14 -12.39 4.91 -7.37
N ALA A 15 -12.73 4.11 -6.36
CA ALA A 15 -13.59 4.54 -5.26
C ALA A 15 -12.83 5.37 -4.22
N THR A 16 -11.51 5.53 -4.37
CA THR A 16 -10.67 6.27 -3.44
C THR A 16 -10.83 7.77 -3.66
N LEU A 17 -11.15 8.49 -2.61
CA LEU A 17 -11.23 9.95 -2.63
C LEU A 17 -9.97 10.56 -2.01
N ILE A 18 -9.37 11.51 -2.72
CA ILE A 18 -8.23 12.28 -2.24
C ILE A 18 -8.61 13.75 -2.38
N GLN A 19 -8.59 14.48 -1.27
CA GLN A 19 -9.06 15.88 -1.22
C GLN A 19 -10.49 16.04 -1.75
N GLY A 20 -11.35 15.05 -1.47
CA GLY A 20 -12.75 15.04 -1.90
C GLY A 20 -12.98 14.73 -3.38
N ARG A 21 -11.93 14.32 -4.12
CA ARG A 21 -12.01 14.02 -5.55
C ARG A 21 -11.66 12.57 -5.83
N PRO A 22 -12.40 11.89 -6.74
CA PRO A 22 -12.04 10.53 -7.13
C PRO A 22 -10.65 10.46 -7.76
N LEU A 23 -9.88 9.44 -7.36
CA LEU A 23 -8.59 9.16 -7.97
C LEU A 23 -8.79 8.41 -9.28
N LEU A 24 -8.26 8.97 -10.36
CA LEU A 24 -8.25 8.34 -11.69
C LEU A 24 -6.89 7.66 -11.89
N VAL A 25 -6.93 6.44 -12.39
CA VAL A 25 -5.74 5.63 -12.62
C VAL A 25 -5.67 5.27 -14.10
N GLU A 26 -4.56 5.55 -14.74
CA GLU A 26 -4.30 5.18 -16.12
C GLU A 26 -3.18 4.15 -16.16
N LEU A 27 -3.50 2.93 -16.60
CA LEU A 27 -2.58 1.80 -16.59
C LEU A 27 -1.77 1.72 -17.87
N HIS A 28 -0.46 1.73 -17.75
CA HIS A 28 0.50 1.57 -18.85
C HIS A 28 1.38 0.34 -18.61
N PRO A 29 2.07 -0.18 -19.64
CA PRO A 29 2.89 -1.39 -19.48
C PRO A 29 4.02 -1.25 -18.45
N ARG A 30 4.61 -0.05 -18.29
CA ARG A 30 5.75 0.18 -17.40
C ARG A 30 5.49 1.14 -16.26
N HIS A 31 4.37 1.84 -16.29
CA HIS A 31 4.05 2.84 -15.27
C HIS A 31 2.54 2.98 -15.11
N VAL A 32 2.15 3.68 -14.08
CA VAL A 32 0.78 4.11 -13.85
C VAL A 32 0.74 5.63 -13.77
N VAL A 33 -0.30 6.23 -14.32
CA VAL A 33 -0.55 7.67 -14.18
C VAL A 33 -1.67 7.86 -13.17
N LEU A 34 -1.43 8.73 -12.20
CA LEU A 34 -2.38 9.08 -11.15
C LEU A 34 -2.83 10.51 -11.34
N ARG A 35 -4.14 10.74 -11.33
CA ARG A 35 -4.72 12.06 -11.49
C ARG A 35 -6.02 12.14 -10.66
N LEU A 36 -6.29 13.31 -10.10
CA LEU A 36 -7.57 13.56 -9.47
C LEU A 36 -8.58 14.07 -10.50
N LYS A 37 -9.80 13.59 -10.43
CA LYS A 37 -10.85 13.99 -11.34
C LYS A 37 -11.07 15.51 -11.28
N GLY A 38 -11.06 16.18 -12.43
CA GLY A 38 -11.19 17.63 -12.53
C GLY A 38 -9.90 18.40 -12.30
N ARG A 39 -8.76 17.74 -12.04
CA ARG A 39 -7.45 18.37 -11.88
C ARG A 39 -6.57 18.07 -13.08
N ARG A 40 -5.68 19.02 -13.43
CA ARG A 40 -4.77 18.90 -14.58
C ARG A 40 -3.49 18.13 -14.26
N TYR A 41 -3.04 18.13 -13.01
CA TYR A 41 -1.78 17.52 -12.64
C TYR A 41 -1.87 16.00 -12.74
N ARG A 42 -0.88 15.43 -13.42
CA ARG A 42 -0.72 14.00 -13.61
C ARG A 42 0.60 13.57 -12.99
N TYR A 43 0.56 12.53 -12.20
CA TYR A 43 1.76 11.97 -11.58
C TYR A 43 2.02 10.61 -12.20
N GLU A 44 3.24 10.40 -12.69
CA GLU A 44 3.66 9.11 -13.21
C GLU A 44 4.42 8.34 -12.14
N LEU A 45 4.12 7.05 -12.02
CA LEU A 45 4.80 6.16 -11.09
C LEU A 45 5.14 4.87 -11.82
N ALA A 46 6.44 4.54 -11.88
CA ALA A 46 6.87 3.28 -12.47
C ALA A 46 6.33 2.11 -11.63
N TRP A 47 5.93 1.03 -12.29
CA TRP A 47 5.45 -0.15 -11.59
C TRP A 47 6.46 -0.72 -10.61
N GLU A 48 7.74 -0.65 -10.95
CA GLU A 48 8.82 -1.05 -10.07
C GLU A 48 8.85 -0.23 -8.77
N SER A 49 8.66 1.07 -8.88
CA SER A 49 8.57 1.96 -7.70
C SER A 49 7.33 1.66 -6.86
N ALA A 50 6.20 1.38 -7.50
CA ALA A 50 4.98 0.98 -6.81
C ALA A 50 5.18 -0.33 -6.04
N TRP A 51 5.82 -1.31 -6.65
CA TRP A 51 6.18 -2.57 -6.01
C TRP A 51 7.07 -2.37 -4.79
N ASN A 52 8.15 -1.60 -4.95
CA ASN A 52 9.08 -1.32 -3.87
C ASN A 52 8.39 -0.64 -2.68
N ARG A 53 7.50 0.31 -2.96
CA ARG A 53 6.75 0.99 -1.91
C ARG A 53 5.78 0.06 -1.21
N ALA A 54 5.07 -0.77 -1.95
CA ALA A 54 4.16 -1.76 -1.38
C ALA A 54 4.90 -2.77 -0.50
N ALA A 55 6.05 -3.25 -0.96
CA ALA A 55 6.89 -4.17 -0.20
C ALA A 55 7.42 -3.52 1.09
N GLU A 56 7.80 -2.25 1.03
CA GLU A 56 8.24 -1.47 2.20
C GLU A 56 7.12 -1.33 3.24
N ILE A 57 5.92 -1.00 2.80
CA ILE A 57 4.75 -0.89 3.68
C ILE A 57 4.44 -2.22 4.36
N GLU A 58 4.44 -3.31 3.62
CA GLU A 58 4.19 -4.65 4.15
C GLU A 58 5.29 -5.09 5.13
N GLY A 59 6.54 -4.77 4.81
CA GLY A 59 7.67 -5.05 5.70
C GLY A 59 7.54 -4.36 7.05
N ARG A 60 7.16 -3.09 7.06
CA ARG A 60 6.92 -2.32 8.29
C ARG A 60 5.76 -2.91 9.11
N ARG A 61 4.69 -3.30 8.44
CA ARG A 61 3.53 -3.92 9.07
C ARG A 61 3.91 -5.22 9.79
N ARG A 62 4.69 -6.07 9.13
CA ARG A 62 5.18 -7.33 9.72
C ARG A 62 6.08 -7.09 10.93
N MET A 63 6.92 -6.07 10.88
CA MET A 63 7.78 -5.70 12.02
C MET A 63 6.96 -5.25 13.24
N VAL A 64 5.94 -4.44 13.02
CA VAL A 64 5.03 -3.98 14.09
C VAL A 64 4.31 -5.18 14.72
N GLU A 65 3.78 -6.08 13.92
CA GLU A 65 3.12 -7.30 14.39
C GLU A 65 4.06 -8.17 15.24
N ARG A 66 5.31 -8.34 14.81
CA ARG A 66 6.31 -9.11 15.56
C ARG A 66 6.60 -8.47 16.92
N ARG A 67 6.73 -7.15 16.97
CA ARG A 67 6.95 -6.42 18.21
C ARG A 67 5.79 -6.57 19.17
N GLU A 68 4.57 -6.48 18.69
CA GLU A 68 3.37 -6.65 19.50
C GLU A 68 3.26 -8.07 20.06
N ARG A 69 3.54 -9.09 19.24
CA ARG A 69 3.56 -10.49 19.70
C ARG A 69 4.63 -10.72 20.76
N ALA A 70 5.80 -10.13 20.59
CA ALA A 70 6.87 -10.23 21.57
C ALA A 70 6.50 -9.57 22.89
N ARG A 71 5.83 -8.39 22.87
CA ARG A 71 5.32 -7.72 24.07
C ARG A 71 4.27 -8.56 24.77
N MET A 72 3.35 -9.15 24.05
CA MET A 72 2.33 -10.02 24.62
C MET A 72 2.91 -11.26 25.29
N ARG A 73 3.92 -11.87 24.67
CA ARG A 73 4.63 -13.02 25.24
C ARG A 73 5.32 -12.65 26.56
N ARG A 74 5.95 -11.49 26.63
CA ARG A 74 6.60 -10.99 27.85
C ARG A 74 5.57 -10.76 28.96
N LYS A 75 4.45 -10.12 28.66
CA LYS A 75 3.37 -9.89 29.64
C LYS A 75 2.81 -11.20 30.17
N GLN A 76 2.61 -12.20 29.34
CA GLN A 76 2.13 -13.51 29.77
C GLN A 76 3.14 -14.22 30.68
N ARG A 77 4.44 -14.12 30.36
CA ARG A 77 5.51 -14.69 31.21
C ARG A 77 5.57 -14.02 32.57
N GLU A 78 5.49 -12.71 32.63
CA GLU A 78 5.47 -11.95 33.89
C GLU A 78 4.24 -12.29 34.72
N HIS A 79 3.09 -12.43 34.11
CA HIS A 79 1.85 -12.81 34.77
C HIS A 79 1.96 -14.20 35.39
N LYS A 80 2.50 -15.18 34.68
CA LYS A 80 2.74 -16.54 35.19
C LYS A 80 3.72 -16.54 36.35
N ARG A 81 4.82 -15.75 36.29
CA ARG A 81 5.77 -15.62 37.40
C ARG A 81 5.10 -15.11 38.65
N ARG A 82 4.24 -14.09 38.55
CA ARG A 82 3.53 -13.51 39.69
C ARG A 82 2.53 -14.48 40.33
N GLN A 83 1.97 -15.41 39.55
CA GLN A 83 1.02 -16.41 40.07
C GLN A 83 1.71 -17.53 40.87
N TYR A 84 2.99 -17.79 40.65
CA TYR A 84 3.73 -18.87 41.30
C TYR A 84 4.62 -18.40 42.47
N ASP A 85 4.69 -17.14 42.70
CA ASP A 85 5.30 -16.53 43.89
C ASP A 85 4.23 -16.29 44.96
#